data_925b8adbe6b3678855dd6a78ba5bb97b
#
_entry.id   925b8adbe6b3678855dd6a78ba5bb97b
#
_cell.length_a   1.000
_cell.length_b   1.000
_cell.length_c   1.000
_cell.angle_alpha   90.00
_cell.angle_beta   90.00
_cell.angle_gamma   90.00
#
_symmetry.space_group_name_H-M   'P 1'
#
loop_
_entity.id
_entity.type
_entity.pdbx_description
1 polymer ?
#
loop_
_entity_poly.entity_id
_entity_poly.type
_entity_poly.pdbx_seq_one_letter_code
_entity_poly.pdbx_strand_id
1 'polypeptide(L)'
;MLNGYPRPQLERKEWLNLNGEWQFLFDDEKRGEKEKWYEHFPEETDRIQVPYTYETKCSGIGEEKFHPVVWYYREIEIDRTETRRLLHFEGVDYIAKVWVNGQFAGMHTGGYARFTINISDYIVPGKNSITVRAEDSMSCVQPRGKQRWKAENFGCWYVQTTGIWKTVWMEEVPDTYLERVKLTPDIDEEKVRIEVKLNHRPEQKVSLNCEIRMDENEIAVHTVDIRSEYARFDVKVSNPEEPWGMVLWSPENPKLYDMTLRLSSESGEDEAKSYFGMREISIQDGKILLNHVPLYQRLILDQGYWEESRLTPPSEEALIKEIDLIMAAGYNGLRKHEKTEDERFLYWCDKKGLLVWCEMPSTYAFHEETMDGYTPQWLEIVKQNYNHPCIITWTAFNESWGVEQIFTDKRQQQFTEGIYHMTKAYDPMRPVIVNDGWEHTVSDLLTLHDYEEDGARFTERYRDKEAIVGNKIPFNGAKYAFAKGYAYRGQPVLISEYGGIAFTEKEGWGYGRQVNKEEEFLERFQKITDAIKKTDYVVGFCYTQVTDVQQEINGLYTKNREPKVTIEKIKKINEN
;
A
#
# COMPACT_ATOMS: atom_id res chain seq x y z
N MET A 1 3.42 7.29 -18.67
CA MET A 1 4.11 6.13 -18.05
C MET A 1 4.76 6.54 -16.74
N LEU A 2 5.00 5.58 -15.86
CA LEU A 2 5.70 5.77 -14.61
C LEU A 2 7.21 5.78 -14.87
N ASN A 3 7.82 6.96 -14.98
CA ASN A 3 9.22 7.13 -15.38
C ASN A 3 10.14 7.56 -14.23
N GLY A 4 9.59 8.03 -13.10
CA GLY A 4 10.37 8.37 -11.91
C GLY A 4 10.98 7.15 -11.23
N TYR A 5 11.99 7.38 -10.37
CA TYR A 5 12.65 6.31 -9.60
C TYR A 5 11.62 5.57 -8.72
N PRO A 6 11.53 4.23 -8.82
CA PRO A 6 10.41 3.49 -8.22
C PRO A 6 10.45 3.32 -6.70
N ARG A 7 11.63 3.50 -6.09
CA ARG A 7 11.88 3.30 -4.65
C ARG A 7 12.48 4.56 -4.00
N PRO A 8 11.69 5.62 -3.76
CA PRO A 8 12.19 6.91 -3.25
C PRO A 8 12.89 6.82 -1.88
N GLN A 9 12.60 5.76 -1.10
CA GLN A 9 13.19 5.52 0.23
C GLN A 9 14.61 4.93 0.20
N LEU A 10 15.14 4.60 -0.99
CA LEU A 10 16.53 4.16 -1.16
C LEU A 10 16.93 4.40 -2.62
N GLU A 11 17.08 5.68 -3.01
CA GLU A 11 17.33 6.09 -4.38
C GLU A 11 18.83 6.04 -4.70
N ARG A 12 19.17 5.38 -5.82
CA ARG A 12 20.51 5.35 -6.39
C ARG A 12 20.56 6.04 -7.74
N LYS A 13 21.73 6.54 -8.11
CA LYS A 13 21.92 7.29 -9.34
C LYS A 13 21.92 6.39 -10.59
N GLU A 14 22.57 5.24 -10.49
CA GLU A 14 22.76 4.33 -11.63
C GLU A 14 21.62 3.28 -11.66
N TRP A 15 20.62 3.52 -12.51
CA TRP A 15 19.48 2.63 -12.67
C TRP A 15 18.91 2.69 -14.09
N LEU A 16 18.15 1.67 -14.46
CA LEU A 16 17.50 1.54 -15.76
C LEU A 16 16.04 1.16 -15.60
N ASN A 17 15.15 1.96 -16.19
CA ASN A 17 13.72 1.63 -16.27
C ASN A 17 13.50 0.59 -17.37
N LEU A 18 12.90 -0.54 -17.02
CA LEU A 18 12.56 -1.62 -17.94
C LEU A 18 11.07 -1.65 -18.30
N ASN A 19 10.30 -0.64 -17.96
CA ASN A 19 8.96 -0.46 -18.50
C ASN A 19 9.01 -0.23 -20.02
N GLY A 20 7.87 -0.44 -20.68
CA GLY A 20 7.75 -0.27 -22.12
C GLY A 20 7.39 -1.56 -22.83
N GLU A 21 7.76 -1.70 -24.07
CA GLU A 21 7.37 -2.85 -24.90
C GLU A 21 8.17 -4.11 -24.54
N TRP A 22 7.44 -5.21 -24.31
CA TRP A 22 7.95 -6.57 -24.15
C TRP A 22 7.25 -7.51 -25.15
N GLN A 23 7.90 -8.60 -25.54
CA GLN A 23 7.23 -9.71 -26.19
C GLN A 23 6.36 -10.45 -25.17
N PHE A 24 5.22 -11.00 -25.61
CA PHE A 24 4.22 -11.56 -24.72
C PHE A 24 3.53 -12.77 -25.31
N LEU A 25 3.20 -13.77 -24.47
CA LEU A 25 2.45 -14.96 -24.84
C LEU A 25 1.52 -15.42 -23.73
N PHE A 26 0.33 -15.86 -24.11
CA PHE A 26 -0.53 -16.67 -23.26
C PHE A 26 -0.09 -18.13 -23.25
N ASP A 27 -0.20 -18.81 -22.12
CA ASP A 27 0.17 -20.23 -21.96
C ASP A 27 -0.90 -20.99 -21.14
N ASP A 28 -2.12 -21.05 -21.68
CA ASP A 28 -3.26 -21.69 -21.01
C ASP A 28 -3.02 -23.20 -20.76
N GLU A 29 -2.20 -23.85 -21.58
CA GLU A 29 -1.86 -25.26 -21.46
C GLU A 29 -0.63 -25.50 -20.54
N LYS A 30 -0.01 -24.46 -20.02
CA LYS A 30 1.19 -24.51 -19.14
C LYS A 30 2.36 -25.31 -19.76
N ARG A 31 2.55 -25.16 -21.07
CA ARG A 31 3.56 -25.91 -21.83
C ARG A 31 4.91 -25.21 -21.90
N GLY A 32 4.97 -23.89 -21.69
CA GLY A 32 6.17 -23.08 -21.93
C GLY A 32 7.40 -23.51 -21.15
N GLU A 33 7.26 -23.98 -19.89
CA GLU A 33 8.40 -24.54 -19.15
C GLU A 33 8.90 -25.87 -19.78
N LYS A 34 7.99 -26.75 -20.21
CA LYS A 34 8.34 -28.03 -20.84
C LYS A 34 9.01 -27.80 -22.19
N GLU A 35 8.54 -26.84 -22.96
CA GLU A 35 9.08 -26.46 -24.28
C GLU A 35 10.26 -25.49 -24.16
N LYS A 36 10.66 -25.11 -22.92
CA LYS A 36 11.81 -24.27 -22.61
C LYS A 36 11.77 -22.90 -23.29
N TRP A 37 10.61 -22.22 -23.23
CA TRP A 37 10.48 -20.86 -23.79
C TRP A 37 11.45 -19.86 -23.16
N TYR A 38 11.98 -20.16 -21.99
CA TYR A 38 13.01 -19.36 -21.34
C TYR A 38 14.41 -19.50 -22.00
N GLU A 39 14.69 -20.60 -22.74
CA GLU A 39 15.91 -20.77 -23.55
C GLU A 39 15.68 -20.28 -25.00
N HIS A 40 14.50 -20.56 -25.56
CA HIS A 40 14.12 -20.25 -26.93
C HIS A 40 12.70 -19.67 -26.95
N PHE A 41 12.58 -18.33 -26.76
CA PHE A 41 11.29 -17.69 -26.79
C PHE A 41 10.69 -17.78 -28.21
N PRO A 42 9.41 -18.13 -28.38
CA PRO A 42 8.78 -18.24 -29.70
C PRO A 42 8.90 -16.93 -30.51
N GLU A 43 9.04 -17.06 -31.84
CA GLU A 43 9.18 -15.90 -32.74
C GLU A 43 7.85 -15.18 -32.96
N GLU A 44 6.74 -15.93 -33.04
CA GLU A 44 5.38 -15.38 -33.17
C GLU A 44 4.84 -15.03 -31.81
N THR A 45 4.84 -13.75 -31.48
CA THR A 45 4.44 -13.23 -30.18
C THR A 45 3.59 -11.97 -30.30
N ASP A 46 2.75 -11.74 -29.30
CA ASP A 46 2.14 -10.44 -29.09
C ASP A 46 3.16 -9.43 -28.53
N ARG A 47 2.75 -8.16 -28.46
CA ARG A 47 3.49 -7.08 -27.80
C ARG A 47 2.65 -6.54 -26.66
N ILE A 48 3.28 -6.34 -25.50
CA ILE A 48 2.63 -5.78 -24.32
C ILE A 48 3.41 -4.58 -23.79
N GLN A 49 2.69 -3.55 -23.33
CA GLN A 49 3.27 -2.39 -22.67
C GLN A 49 3.34 -2.64 -21.17
N VAL A 50 4.50 -3.03 -20.63
CA VAL A 50 4.78 -3.12 -19.19
C VAL A 50 4.84 -1.70 -18.61
N PRO A 51 4.22 -1.41 -17.45
CA PRO A 51 3.72 -2.36 -16.46
C PRO A 51 2.21 -2.63 -16.54
N TYR A 52 1.57 -2.50 -17.68
CA TYR A 52 0.15 -2.76 -17.80
C TYR A 52 -0.11 -4.23 -18.11
N THR A 53 -1.01 -4.87 -17.36
CA THR A 53 -1.37 -6.27 -17.59
C THR A 53 -2.29 -6.42 -18.79
N TYR A 54 -2.33 -7.61 -19.36
CA TYR A 54 -3.03 -7.91 -20.62
C TYR A 54 -4.54 -7.58 -20.58
N GLU A 55 -5.15 -7.55 -19.39
CA GLU A 55 -6.57 -7.19 -19.20
C GLU A 55 -6.85 -5.71 -19.47
N THR A 56 -5.82 -4.89 -19.53
CA THR A 56 -5.95 -3.43 -19.62
C THR A 56 -5.81 -2.93 -21.07
N LYS A 57 -6.50 -1.85 -21.39
CA LYS A 57 -6.32 -1.18 -22.70
C LYS A 57 -4.92 -0.58 -22.85
N CYS A 58 -4.36 -0.09 -21.76
CA CYS A 58 -3.02 0.51 -21.75
C CYS A 58 -1.90 -0.50 -22.07
N SER A 59 -2.16 -1.80 -21.92
CA SER A 59 -1.22 -2.85 -22.30
C SER A 59 -1.06 -3.02 -23.83
N GLY A 60 -2.07 -2.55 -24.60
CA GLY A 60 -2.18 -2.79 -26.04
C GLY A 60 -2.90 -4.10 -26.41
N ILE A 61 -3.27 -4.93 -25.43
CA ILE A 61 -4.00 -6.21 -25.62
C ILE A 61 -5.49 -6.02 -25.29
N GLY A 62 -5.85 -5.75 -24.04
CA GLY A 62 -7.21 -5.50 -23.60
C GLY A 62 -8.11 -6.73 -23.54
N GLU A 63 -7.58 -7.91 -23.22
CA GLU A 63 -8.29 -9.20 -23.11
C GLU A 63 -8.68 -9.45 -21.64
N GLU A 64 -9.97 -9.38 -21.31
CA GLU A 64 -10.46 -9.56 -19.92
C GLU A 64 -10.72 -11.03 -19.54
N LYS A 65 -10.62 -11.97 -20.50
CA LYS A 65 -10.69 -13.40 -20.19
C LYS A 65 -9.49 -13.78 -19.32
N PHE A 66 -9.72 -14.64 -18.33
CA PHE A 66 -8.66 -15.14 -17.48
C PHE A 66 -7.76 -16.12 -18.21
N HIS A 67 -6.46 -15.91 -18.12
CA HIS A 67 -5.39 -16.78 -18.61
C HIS A 67 -4.48 -17.14 -17.44
N PRO A 68 -4.34 -18.43 -17.07
CA PRO A 68 -3.65 -18.85 -15.86
C PRO A 68 -2.14 -18.64 -15.87
N VAL A 69 -1.54 -18.57 -17.06
CA VAL A 69 -0.10 -18.36 -17.23
C VAL A 69 0.16 -17.44 -18.40
N VAL A 70 1.05 -16.48 -18.17
CA VAL A 70 1.52 -15.56 -19.20
C VAL A 70 3.05 -15.46 -19.16
N TRP A 71 3.64 -15.20 -20.31
CA TRP A 71 5.08 -15.10 -20.48
C TRP A 71 5.46 -13.75 -21.08
N TYR A 72 6.55 -13.19 -20.56
CA TYR A 72 7.17 -11.95 -21.01
C TYR A 72 8.60 -12.21 -21.41
N TYR A 73 9.07 -11.55 -22.47
CA TYR A 73 10.46 -11.59 -22.91
C TYR A 73 10.95 -10.22 -23.34
N ARG A 74 12.16 -9.89 -22.93
CA ARG A 74 12.83 -8.65 -23.31
C ARG A 74 14.33 -8.85 -23.43
N GLU A 75 14.93 -8.24 -24.47
CA GLU A 75 16.37 -8.06 -24.57
C GLU A 75 16.80 -6.75 -23.94
N ILE A 76 17.94 -6.77 -23.27
CA ILE A 76 18.60 -5.60 -22.69
C ILE A 76 20.07 -5.60 -23.09
N GLU A 77 20.69 -4.41 -23.17
CA GLU A 77 22.10 -4.25 -23.42
C GLU A 77 22.83 -3.94 -22.10
N ILE A 78 23.94 -4.61 -21.82
CA ILE A 78 24.77 -4.39 -20.63
C ILE A 78 26.20 -4.15 -21.08
N ASP A 79 26.69 -2.94 -20.84
CA ASP A 79 28.03 -2.54 -21.32
C ASP A 79 29.17 -3.16 -20.51
N ARG A 80 28.96 -3.38 -19.21
CA ARG A 80 29.98 -3.88 -18.27
C ARG A 80 29.36 -4.73 -17.16
N THR A 81 30.12 -5.67 -16.63
CA THR A 81 29.69 -6.66 -15.63
C THR A 81 30.54 -6.64 -14.33
N GLU A 82 31.37 -5.63 -14.12
CA GLU A 82 32.24 -5.51 -12.94
C GLU A 82 31.46 -5.16 -11.66
N THR A 83 30.26 -4.62 -11.80
CA THR A 83 29.36 -4.27 -10.70
C THR A 83 28.20 -5.25 -10.65
N ARG A 84 27.56 -5.34 -9.49
CA ARG A 84 26.34 -6.16 -9.36
C ARG A 84 25.16 -5.49 -10.04
N ARG A 85 24.26 -6.30 -10.60
CA ARG A 85 23.00 -5.87 -11.18
C ARG A 85 21.83 -6.49 -10.40
N LEU A 86 21.00 -5.61 -9.88
CA LEU A 86 19.79 -5.99 -9.15
C LEU A 86 18.57 -5.70 -10.03
N LEU A 87 17.85 -6.75 -10.38
CA LEU A 87 16.60 -6.68 -11.13
C LEU A 87 15.44 -6.64 -10.14
N HIS A 88 14.62 -5.60 -10.23
CA HIS A 88 13.49 -5.35 -9.35
C HIS A 88 12.18 -5.42 -10.09
N PHE A 89 11.21 -6.05 -9.45
CA PHE A 89 9.80 -6.05 -9.84
C PHE A 89 9.01 -5.45 -8.69
N GLU A 90 8.34 -4.32 -8.94
CA GLU A 90 7.52 -3.66 -7.91
C GLU A 90 6.24 -4.42 -7.59
N GLY A 91 5.78 -5.29 -8.49
CA GLY A 91 4.65 -6.19 -8.30
C GLY A 91 4.36 -7.04 -9.54
N VAL A 92 4.24 -8.35 -9.34
CA VAL A 92 3.84 -9.34 -10.37
C VAL A 92 2.80 -10.27 -9.77
N ASP A 93 1.58 -10.28 -10.28
CA ASP A 93 0.51 -11.12 -9.78
C ASP A 93 0.47 -12.45 -10.55
N TYR A 94 0.61 -13.62 -9.95
CA TYR A 94 0.77 -13.89 -8.52
C TYR A 94 2.08 -14.61 -8.22
N ILE A 95 2.47 -15.63 -9.04
CA ILE A 95 3.73 -16.38 -8.94
C ILE A 95 4.62 -15.98 -10.12
N ALA A 96 5.72 -15.31 -9.84
CA ALA A 96 6.70 -14.92 -10.83
C ALA A 96 7.89 -15.90 -10.84
N LYS A 97 8.25 -16.42 -12.01
CA LYS A 97 9.54 -17.08 -12.25
C LYS A 97 10.33 -16.28 -13.27
N VAL A 98 11.60 -16.07 -13.02
CA VAL A 98 12.47 -15.21 -13.84
C VAL A 98 13.70 -16.00 -14.29
N TRP A 99 14.00 -15.89 -15.59
CA TRP A 99 15.22 -16.40 -16.19
C TRP A 99 15.99 -15.25 -16.84
N VAL A 100 17.31 -15.35 -16.80
CA VAL A 100 18.22 -14.45 -17.50
C VAL A 100 19.14 -15.29 -18.39
N ASN A 101 19.19 -14.98 -19.67
CA ASN A 101 19.96 -15.78 -20.66
C ASN A 101 19.62 -17.27 -20.61
N GLY A 102 18.34 -17.63 -20.43
CA GLY A 102 17.87 -19.01 -20.34
C GLY A 102 18.15 -19.71 -19.01
N GLN A 103 18.84 -19.07 -18.06
CA GLN A 103 19.17 -19.65 -16.76
C GLN A 103 18.16 -19.15 -15.71
N PHE A 104 17.65 -20.05 -14.86
CA PHE A 104 16.74 -19.69 -13.79
C PHE A 104 17.43 -18.79 -12.76
N ALA A 105 16.94 -17.57 -12.61
CA ALA A 105 17.52 -16.55 -11.75
C ALA A 105 16.79 -16.41 -10.40
N GLY A 106 15.47 -16.71 -10.35
CA GLY A 106 14.71 -16.64 -9.11
C GLY A 106 13.21 -16.70 -9.30
N MET A 107 12.50 -16.73 -8.18
CA MET A 107 11.03 -16.69 -8.15
C MET A 107 10.51 -15.91 -6.94
N HIS A 108 9.28 -15.44 -7.06
CA HIS A 108 8.55 -14.81 -5.97
C HIS A 108 7.07 -15.22 -6.01
N THR A 109 6.45 -15.29 -4.85
CA THR A 109 5.00 -15.53 -4.71
C THR A 109 4.39 -14.38 -3.93
N GLY A 110 3.42 -13.70 -4.55
CA GLY A 110 2.75 -12.54 -3.97
C GLY A 110 2.61 -11.39 -4.98
N GLY A 111 1.38 -10.87 -5.12
CA GLY A 111 1.06 -9.91 -6.18
C GLY A 111 1.45 -8.45 -5.88
N TYR A 112 1.70 -8.08 -4.62
CA TYR A 112 1.65 -6.67 -4.21
C TYR A 112 2.96 -6.09 -3.69
N ALA A 113 3.88 -6.92 -3.21
CA ALA A 113 5.18 -6.49 -2.70
C ALA A 113 6.26 -6.53 -3.77
N ARG A 114 7.28 -5.66 -3.62
CA ARG A 114 8.49 -5.69 -4.43
C ARG A 114 9.31 -6.93 -4.11
N PHE A 115 9.89 -7.53 -5.14
CA PHE A 115 10.98 -8.49 -4.99
C PHE A 115 12.18 -8.12 -5.87
N THR A 116 13.35 -8.61 -5.46
CA THR A 116 14.63 -8.29 -6.09
C THR A 116 15.38 -9.58 -6.40
N ILE A 117 15.95 -9.65 -7.58
CA ILE A 117 16.80 -10.77 -8.01
C ILE A 117 18.18 -10.21 -8.37
N ASN A 118 19.23 -10.73 -7.76
CA ASN A 118 20.59 -10.44 -8.17
C ASN A 118 20.90 -11.24 -9.45
N ILE A 119 21.05 -10.54 -10.57
CA ILE A 119 21.27 -11.16 -11.87
C ILE A 119 22.75 -11.18 -12.30
N SER A 120 23.67 -10.75 -11.45
CA SER A 120 25.08 -10.54 -11.80
C SER A 120 25.78 -11.79 -12.34
N ASP A 121 25.42 -12.97 -11.83
CA ASP A 121 26.03 -14.25 -12.26
C ASP A 121 25.47 -14.78 -13.60
N TYR A 122 24.41 -14.16 -14.11
CA TYR A 122 23.69 -14.62 -15.31
C TYR A 122 23.92 -13.74 -16.52
N ILE A 123 24.46 -12.52 -16.34
CA ILE A 123 24.64 -11.53 -17.40
C ILE A 123 26.02 -11.63 -18.06
N VAL A 124 26.07 -11.20 -19.32
CA VAL A 124 27.31 -11.08 -20.11
C VAL A 124 27.38 -9.67 -20.73
N PRO A 125 28.58 -9.17 -21.07
CA PRO A 125 28.70 -7.93 -21.84
C PRO A 125 27.95 -8.03 -23.18
N GLY A 126 27.21 -6.99 -23.54
CA GLY A 126 26.38 -6.94 -24.74
C GLY A 126 24.94 -7.36 -24.47
N LYS A 127 24.34 -8.11 -25.40
CA LYS A 127 22.92 -8.49 -25.33
C LYS A 127 22.67 -9.55 -24.28
N ASN A 128 21.63 -9.32 -23.48
CA ASN A 128 21.10 -10.26 -22.48
C ASN A 128 19.59 -10.35 -22.63
N SER A 129 19.03 -11.49 -22.28
CA SER A 129 17.57 -11.70 -22.28
C SER A 129 17.02 -11.84 -20.87
N ILE A 130 15.86 -11.27 -20.62
CA ILE A 130 15.06 -11.47 -19.41
C ILE A 130 13.76 -12.14 -19.84
N THR A 131 13.46 -13.29 -19.27
CA THR A 131 12.19 -14.01 -19.46
C THR A 131 11.46 -14.10 -18.13
N VAL A 132 10.18 -13.74 -18.13
CA VAL A 132 9.33 -13.81 -16.93
C VAL A 132 8.12 -14.65 -17.23
N ARG A 133 7.84 -15.65 -16.40
CA ARG A 133 6.59 -16.39 -16.39
C ARG A 133 5.79 -15.96 -15.16
N ALA A 134 4.58 -15.47 -15.37
CA ALA A 134 3.65 -15.18 -14.30
C ALA A 134 2.50 -16.20 -14.32
N GLU A 135 2.22 -16.80 -13.19
CA GLU A 135 1.09 -17.71 -12.98
C GLU A 135 0.14 -17.14 -11.96
N ASP A 136 -1.13 -17.10 -12.31
CA ASP A 136 -2.22 -16.69 -11.43
C ASP A 136 -3.31 -17.77 -11.37
N SER A 137 -4.24 -17.62 -10.45
CA SER A 137 -5.37 -18.54 -10.27
C SER A 137 -6.65 -17.80 -9.88
N MET A 138 -7.79 -18.46 -10.07
CA MET A 138 -9.09 -18.00 -9.52
C MET A 138 -9.30 -18.48 -8.07
N SER A 139 -8.23 -18.80 -7.36
CA SER A 139 -8.31 -19.28 -5.97
C SER A 139 -8.65 -18.17 -5.00
N CYS A 140 -9.52 -18.47 -4.05
CA CYS A 140 -9.89 -17.58 -2.94
C CYS A 140 -8.91 -17.59 -1.77
N VAL A 141 -7.91 -18.48 -1.77
CA VAL A 141 -6.91 -18.60 -0.69
C VAL A 141 -5.71 -17.67 -0.88
N GLN A 142 -5.46 -17.20 -2.14
CA GLN A 142 -4.41 -16.22 -2.39
C GLN A 142 -4.90 -14.79 -2.10
N PRO A 143 -4.05 -13.89 -1.56
CA PRO A 143 -4.34 -12.48 -1.48
C PRO A 143 -4.58 -11.87 -2.87
N ARG A 144 -5.79 -11.37 -3.10
CA ARG A 144 -6.21 -10.81 -4.38
C ARG A 144 -6.84 -9.43 -4.31
N GLY A 145 -7.19 -8.98 -3.08
CA GLY A 145 -7.90 -7.71 -2.93
C GLY A 145 -9.22 -7.72 -3.72
N LYS A 146 -9.55 -6.63 -4.37
CA LYS A 146 -10.83 -6.48 -5.11
C LYS A 146 -10.85 -7.15 -6.49
N GLN A 147 -9.91 -8.02 -6.81
CA GLN A 147 -9.91 -8.78 -8.07
C GLN A 147 -10.95 -9.90 -8.04
N ARG A 148 -11.76 -10.01 -9.10
CA ARG A 148 -12.74 -11.08 -9.25
C ARG A 148 -12.09 -12.48 -9.35
N TRP A 149 -12.84 -13.50 -8.91
CA TRP A 149 -12.49 -14.92 -9.10
C TRP A 149 -13.60 -15.69 -9.83
N LYS A 150 -14.36 -14.97 -10.63
CA LYS A 150 -15.41 -15.47 -11.53
C LYS A 150 -15.21 -14.88 -12.91
N ALA A 151 -15.85 -15.47 -13.91
CA ALA A 151 -15.72 -15.02 -15.30
C ALA A 151 -16.16 -13.56 -15.51
N GLU A 152 -17.14 -13.11 -14.72
CA GLU A 152 -17.70 -11.76 -14.80
C GLU A 152 -17.55 -11.02 -13.47
N ASN A 153 -17.61 -9.69 -13.53
CA ASN A 153 -17.63 -8.86 -12.32
C ASN A 153 -18.88 -9.15 -11.49
N PHE A 154 -18.74 -9.08 -10.18
CA PHE A 154 -19.86 -9.27 -9.26
C PHE A 154 -19.60 -8.51 -7.96
N GLY A 155 -20.70 -8.06 -7.29
CA GLY A 155 -20.58 -7.31 -6.03
C GLY A 155 -19.59 -6.14 -6.16
N CYS A 156 -18.57 -6.13 -5.32
CA CYS A 156 -17.47 -5.17 -5.30
C CYS A 156 -16.14 -5.78 -5.77
N TRP A 157 -16.19 -6.77 -6.65
CA TRP A 157 -15.01 -7.39 -7.26
C TRP A 157 -14.97 -7.09 -8.77
N TYR A 158 -13.81 -6.68 -9.22
CA TYR A 158 -13.53 -6.09 -10.53
C TYR A 158 -12.67 -7.02 -11.40
N VAL A 159 -12.43 -6.64 -12.64
CA VAL A 159 -11.54 -7.38 -13.55
C VAL A 159 -10.24 -7.71 -12.83
N GLN A 160 -9.82 -8.97 -12.95
CA GLN A 160 -8.58 -9.50 -12.36
C GLN A 160 -7.34 -8.84 -12.97
N THR A 161 -6.21 -9.06 -12.35
CA THR A 161 -4.90 -8.56 -12.76
C THR A 161 -3.93 -9.74 -12.74
N THR A 162 -3.34 -10.10 -13.87
CA THR A 162 -2.40 -11.24 -13.97
C THR A 162 -1.10 -10.79 -14.61
N GLY A 163 0.02 -11.04 -13.94
CA GLY A 163 1.35 -10.72 -14.46
C GLY A 163 1.93 -9.40 -13.92
N ILE A 164 2.81 -8.80 -14.70
CA ILE A 164 3.55 -7.60 -14.32
C ILE A 164 2.60 -6.40 -14.33
N TRP A 165 2.28 -5.83 -13.16
CA TRP A 165 1.37 -4.68 -13.05
C TRP A 165 1.99 -3.44 -12.38
N LYS A 166 3.22 -3.55 -11.88
CA LYS A 166 4.04 -2.43 -11.41
C LYS A 166 5.39 -2.40 -12.13
N THR A 167 6.12 -1.31 -11.97
CA THR A 167 7.40 -1.06 -12.65
C THR A 167 8.38 -2.22 -12.54
N VAL A 168 9.05 -2.53 -13.64
CA VAL A 168 10.25 -3.37 -13.71
C VAL A 168 11.45 -2.46 -13.94
N TRP A 169 12.52 -2.65 -13.17
CA TRP A 169 13.71 -1.79 -13.26
C TRP A 169 14.94 -2.51 -12.74
N MET A 170 16.09 -1.95 -13.04
CA MET A 170 17.39 -2.52 -12.65
C MET A 170 18.26 -1.40 -12.07
N GLU A 171 19.04 -1.72 -11.04
CA GLU A 171 20.06 -0.83 -10.51
C GLU A 171 21.44 -1.49 -10.46
N GLU A 172 22.46 -0.63 -10.48
CA GLU A 172 23.85 -1.03 -10.37
C GLU A 172 24.36 -0.71 -8.96
N VAL A 173 25.00 -1.71 -8.35
CA VAL A 173 25.56 -1.59 -7.00
C VAL A 173 26.97 -2.22 -6.91
N PRO A 174 27.83 -1.79 -5.96
CA PRO A 174 29.10 -2.44 -5.69
C PRO A 174 28.86 -3.84 -5.08
N ASP A 175 29.92 -4.58 -4.81
CA ASP A 175 29.80 -5.92 -4.19
C ASP A 175 29.18 -5.88 -2.80
N THR A 176 29.55 -4.89 -2.00
CA THR A 176 28.95 -4.61 -0.68
C THR A 176 28.06 -3.39 -0.75
N TYR A 177 26.76 -3.54 -0.51
CA TYR A 177 25.77 -2.46 -0.62
C TYR A 177 24.72 -2.50 0.47
N LEU A 178 24.00 -1.39 0.62
CA LEU A 178 22.84 -1.25 1.51
C LEU A 178 21.63 -1.97 0.88
N GLU A 179 21.25 -3.10 1.44
CA GLU A 179 20.06 -3.84 1.00
C GLU A 179 18.78 -3.19 1.52
N ARG A 180 18.80 -2.72 2.77
CA ARG A 180 17.66 -2.09 3.42
C ARG A 180 18.07 -1.07 4.47
N VAL A 181 17.26 -0.01 4.55
CA VAL A 181 17.35 1.00 5.61
C VAL A 181 15.99 1.11 6.29
N LYS A 182 15.95 1.05 7.62
CA LYS A 182 14.75 1.28 8.44
C LYS A 182 14.97 2.51 9.30
N LEU A 183 14.05 3.48 9.20
CA LEU A 183 14.13 4.78 9.84
C LEU A 183 13.00 4.91 10.86
N THR A 184 13.35 5.03 12.13
CA THR A 184 12.37 5.14 13.22
C THR A 184 12.57 6.47 13.94
N PRO A 185 11.71 7.48 13.70
CA PRO A 185 11.75 8.74 14.41
C PRO A 185 11.35 8.57 15.88
N ASP A 186 12.00 9.34 16.74
CA ASP A 186 11.74 9.43 18.17
C ASP A 186 11.68 10.94 18.49
N ILE A 187 10.48 11.49 18.60
CA ILE A 187 10.29 12.94 18.74
C ILE A 187 10.60 13.42 20.16
N ASP A 188 10.47 12.55 21.17
CA ASP A 188 10.77 12.88 22.55
C ASP A 188 12.27 13.01 22.81
N GLU A 189 13.04 12.15 22.15
CA GLU A 189 14.51 12.16 22.24
C GLU A 189 15.16 12.97 21.10
N GLU A 190 14.37 13.59 20.22
CA GLU A 190 14.82 14.41 19.07
C GLU A 190 15.84 13.68 18.18
N LYS A 191 15.58 12.42 17.88
CA LYS A 191 16.50 11.57 17.12
C LYS A 191 15.79 10.69 16.11
N VAL A 192 16.52 10.23 15.11
CA VAL A 192 16.10 9.13 14.25
C VAL A 192 16.99 7.91 14.53
N ARG A 193 16.35 6.77 14.77
CA ARG A 193 17.04 5.49 14.81
C ARG A 193 17.18 4.97 13.39
N ILE A 194 18.39 4.62 13.02
CA ILE A 194 18.77 4.09 11.73
C ILE A 194 19.21 2.65 11.90
N GLU A 195 18.49 1.73 11.25
CA GLU A 195 18.84 0.32 11.19
C GLU A 195 19.13 -0.02 9.73
N VAL A 196 20.36 -0.48 9.47
CA VAL A 196 20.78 -0.86 8.11
C VAL A 196 21.03 -2.35 8.03
N LYS A 197 20.67 -2.93 6.88
CA LYS A 197 21.05 -4.29 6.49
C LYS A 197 21.92 -4.19 5.24
N LEU A 198 23.10 -4.80 5.29
CA LEU A 198 23.96 -5.03 4.13
C LEU A 198 23.53 -6.32 3.42
N ASN A 199 23.83 -6.44 2.15
CA ASN A 199 23.54 -7.64 1.35
C ASN A 199 24.30 -8.89 1.84
N HIS A 200 25.41 -8.72 2.54
CA HIS A 200 26.17 -9.78 3.22
C HIS A 200 27.00 -9.20 4.36
N ARG A 201 27.54 -10.07 5.21
CA ARG A 201 28.50 -9.68 6.22
C ARG A 201 29.81 -9.28 5.53
N PRO A 202 30.32 -8.05 5.72
CA PRO A 202 31.58 -7.62 5.10
C PRO A 202 32.76 -8.39 5.70
N GLU A 203 33.72 -8.78 4.86
CA GLU A 203 34.94 -9.47 5.30
C GLU A 203 35.83 -8.55 6.14
N GLN A 204 35.89 -7.28 5.76
CA GLN A 204 36.58 -6.22 6.49
C GLN A 204 35.59 -5.17 6.99
N LYS A 205 36.05 -4.33 7.89
CA LYS A 205 35.31 -3.18 8.37
C LYS A 205 34.94 -2.24 7.20
N VAL A 206 33.67 -1.92 7.06
CA VAL A 206 33.17 -0.89 6.13
C VAL A 206 32.74 0.34 6.91
N SER A 207 32.79 1.52 6.28
CA SER A 207 32.39 2.78 6.90
C SER A 207 31.11 3.29 6.26
N LEU A 208 30.10 3.58 7.08
CA LEU A 208 28.86 4.21 6.65
C LEU A 208 28.83 5.66 7.14
N ASN A 209 28.82 6.60 6.22
CA ASN A 209 28.56 8.01 6.48
C ASN A 209 27.08 8.31 6.22
N CYS A 210 26.42 8.95 7.17
CA CYS A 210 25.05 9.39 7.12
C CYS A 210 25.01 10.92 7.24
N GLU A 211 24.54 11.60 6.21
CA GLU A 211 24.32 13.04 6.18
C GLU A 211 22.82 13.31 6.18
N ILE A 212 22.35 14.15 7.10
CA ILE A 212 20.94 14.54 7.24
C ILE A 212 20.83 16.04 7.00
N ARG A 213 19.89 16.45 6.15
CA ARG A 213 19.62 17.83 5.79
C ARG A 213 18.13 18.16 5.96
N MET A 214 17.86 19.44 6.17
CA MET A 214 16.51 20.02 6.06
C MET A 214 16.60 21.23 5.13
N ASP A 215 15.95 21.13 4.00
CA ASP A 215 16.11 22.09 2.89
C ASP A 215 17.61 22.25 2.56
N GLU A 216 18.18 23.45 2.61
CA GLU A 216 19.59 23.70 2.34
C GLU A 216 20.51 23.52 3.56
N ASN A 217 19.97 23.29 4.76
CA ASN A 217 20.74 23.25 6.01
C ASN A 217 21.20 21.82 6.33
N GLU A 218 22.49 21.67 6.65
CA GLU A 218 23.02 20.44 7.23
C GLU A 218 22.60 20.37 8.70
N ILE A 219 21.89 19.30 9.05
CA ILE A 219 21.39 19.06 10.42
C ILE A 219 22.35 18.17 11.20
N ALA A 220 22.82 17.09 10.57
CA ALA A 220 23.75 16.16 11.21
C ALA A 220 24.58 15.39 10.19
N VAL A 221 25.82 15.10 10.58
CA VAL A 221 26.67 14.11 9.90
C VAL A 221 27.15 13.10 10.92
N HIS A 222 26.92 11.82 10.63
CA HIS A 222 27.31 10.73 11.52
C HIS A 222 28.04 9.65 10.72
N THR A 223 29.14 9.14 11.26
CA THR A 223 29.90 8.06 10.64
C THR A 223 29.99 6.88 11.60
N VAL A 224 29.69 5.69 11.10
CA VAL A 224 29.74 4.46 11.87
C VAL A 224 30.51 3.36 11.13
N ASP A 225 31.33 2.62 11.86
CA ASP A 225 32.04 1.44 11.38
C ASP A 225 31.19 0.18 11.52
N ILE A 226 30.96 -0.52 10.42
CA ILE A 226 30.13 -1.72 10.36
C ILE A 226 31.02 -2.96 10.14
N ARG A 227 30.81 -4.02 10.94
CA ARG A 227 31.53 -5.30 10.87
C ARG A 227 30.59 -6.52 10.79
N SER A 228 29.29 -6.26 10.70
CA SER A 228 28.24 -7.29 10.61
C SER A 228 27.29 -6.95 9.48
N GLU A 229 26.44 -7.89 9.11
CA GLU A 229 25.37 -7.67 8.13
C GLU A 229 24.36 -6.60 8.59
N TYR A 230 24.23 -6.41 9.90
CA TYR A 230 23.29 -5.46 10.51
C TYR A 230 24.03 -4.43 11.35
N ALA A 231 23.61 -3.17 11.24
CA ALA A 231 24.03 -2.12 12.16
C ALA A 231 22.82 -1.28 12.60
N ARG A 232 22.92 -0.72 13.80
CA ARG A 232 21.90 0.15 14.38
C ARG A 232 22.59 1.28 15.15
N PHE A 233 22.16 2.51 14.90
CA PHE A 233 22.63 3.69 15.59
C PHE A 233 21.55 4.78 15.62
N ASP A 234 21.68 5.72 16.55
CA ASP A 234 20.76 6.85 16.69
C ASP A 234 21.49 8.13 16.25
N VAL A 235 20.80 9.01 15.51
CA VAL A 235 21.31 10.33 15.11
C VAL A 235 20.37 11.41 15.62
N LYS A 236 20.89 12.38 16.37
CA LYS A 236 20.11 13.54 16.80
C LYS A 236 19.84 14.46 15.61
N VAL A 237 18.60 14.96 15.54
CA VAL A 237 18.10 15.85 14.48
C VAL A 237 17.62 17.19 15.05
N SER A 238 17.90 17.45 16.33
CA SER A 238 17.66 18.77 16.92
C SER A 238 18.59 19.80 16.32
N ASN A 239 18.02 20.90 15.83
CA ASN A 239 18.77 22.06 15.37
C ASN A 239 18.78 23.10 16.50
N PRO A 240 19.93 23.38 17.14
CA PRO A 240 20.00 24.35 18.26
C PRO A 240 19.72 25.80 17.82
N GLU A 241 19.72 26.10 16.52
CA GLU A 241 19.36 27.42 15.99
C GLU A 241 17.85 27.58 15.79
N GLU A 242 17.09 26.48 15.80
CA GLU A 242 15.63 26.51 15.71
C GLU A 242 15.01 26.61 17.11
N PRO A 243 14.02 27.48 17.32
CA PRO A 243 13.38 27.70 18.64
C PRO A 243 12.77 26.44 19.25
N TRP A 244 12.44 25.43 18.43
CA TRP A 244 11.75 24.21 18.81
C TRP A 244 12.60 22.95 18.65
N GLY A 245 13.91 23.09 18.33
CA GLY A 245 14.87 21.99 18.25
C GLY A 245 14.78 21.13 17.01
N MET A 246 13.60 20.73 16.54
CA MET A 246 13.38 19.90 15.35
C MET A 246 12.13 20.31 14.59
N VAL A 247 12.01 19.90 13.33
CA VAL A 247 10.83 20.14 12.48
C VAL A 247 9.98 18.88 12.42
N LEU A 248 8.74 18.97 12.93
CA LEU A 248 7.78 17.86 12.92
C LEU A 248 7.04 17.80 11.59
N TRP A 249 6.84 16.57 11.09
CA TRP A 249 5.98 16.29 9.96
C TRP A 249 4.51 16.19 10.41
N SER A 250 3.61 16.87 9.72
CA SER A 250 2.16 16.75 9.86
C SER A 250 1.46 17.08 8.54
N PRO A 251 0.14 16.82 8.40
CA PRO A 251 -0.64 17.26 7.24
C PRO A 251 -0.51 18.76 6.94
N GLU A 252 -0.43 19.60 7.95
CA GLU A 252 -0.31 21.05 7.84
C GLU A 252 1.14 21.50 7.60
N ASN A 253 2.12 20.68 7.94
CA ASN A 253 3.54 20.93 7.77
C ASN A 253 4.29 19.67 7.29
N PRO A 254 4.12 19.25 6.02
CA PRO A 254 4.68 17.99 5.52
C PRO A 254 6.18 18.09 5.19
N LYS A 255 6.97 18.60 6.14
CA LYS A 255 8.41 18.75 5.99
C LYS A 255 9.13 17.43 6.21
N LEU A 256 10.05 17.14 5.31
CA LEU A 256 10.86 15.91 5.31
C LEU A 256 12.32 16.27 5.47
N TYR A 257 13.03 15.48 6.26
CA TYR A 257 14.48 15.48 6.33
C TYR A 257 15.03 14.63 5.18
N ASP A 258 15.91 15.18 4.38
CA ASP A 258 16.66 14.44 3.37
C ASP A 258 17.84 13.72 4.03
N MET A 259 18.13 12.51 3.55
CA MET A 259 19.22 11.70 4.05
C MET A 259 20.07 11.17 2.90
N THR A 260 21.38 11.30 3.01
CA THR A 260 22.34 10.64 2.11
C THR A 260 23.17 9.65 2.89
N LEU A 261 23.20 8.42 2.44
CA LEU A 261 23.95 7.32 3.01
C LEU A 261 25.08 6.92 2.05
N ARG A 262 26.34 6.98 2.52
CA ARG A 262 27.52 6.57 1.74
C ARG A 262 28.22 5.44 2.46
N LEU A 263 28.12 4.23 1.91
CA LEU A 263 28.80 3.04 2.39
C LEU A 263 30.10 2.86 1.62
N SER A 264 31.24 3.06 2.28
CA SER A 264 32.56 2.89 1.68
C SER A 264 33.15 1.52 2.05
N SER A 265 33.50 0.75 1.04
CA SER A 265 34.11 -0.58 1.13
C SER A 265 35.31 -0.72 0.18
N GLU A 266 36.02 -1.85 0.24
CA GLU A 266 37.10 -2.15 -0.73
C GLU A 266 36.56 -2.33 -2.17
N SER A 267 35.30 -2.77 -2.31
CA SER A 267 34.65 -2.97 -3.61
C SER A 267 34.08 -1.68 -4.23
N GLY A 268 34.22 -0.54 -3.56
CA GLY A 268 33.71 0.74 -4.00
C GLY A 268 32.78 1.41 -2.99
N GLU A 269 32.08 2.44 -3.45
CA GLU A 269 31.14 3.21 -2.66
C GLU A 269 29.70 2.96 -3.14
N ASP A 270 28.78 2.69 -2.20
CA ASP A 270 27.33 2.67 -2.41
C ASP A 270 26.73 3.94 -1.83
N GLU A 271 26.31 4.87 -2.69
CA GLU A 271 25.57 6.06 -2.30
C GLU A 271 24.08 5.86 -2.54
N ALA A 272 23.29 6.00 -1.48
CA ALA A 272 21.84 5.97 -1.55
C ALA A 272 21.23 7.19 -0.87
N LYS A 273 20.20 7.77 -1.50
CA LYS A 273 19.39 8.85 -0.92
C LYS A 273 18.12 8.28 -0.32
N SER A 274 17.69 8.88 0.78
CA SER A 274 16.47 8.56 1.49
C SER A 274 15.88 9.82 2.10
N TYR A 275 14.75 9.68 2.79
CA TYR A 275 14.13 10.77 3.56
C TYR A 275 13.31 10.21 4.70
N PHE A 276 12.97 11.05 5.66
CA PHE A 276 12.04 10.70 6.75
C PHE A 276 11.30 11.93 7.27
N GLY A 277 10.17 11.71 7.91
CA GLY A 277 9.45 12.74 8.67
C GLY A 277 9.58 12.47 10.17
N MET A 278 9.95 13.50 10.93
CA MET A 278 9.91 13.42 12.39
C MET A 278 8.45 13.51 12.85
N ARG A 279 7.88 12.38 13.24
CA ARG A 279 6.50 12.30 13.72
C ARG A 279 6.28 11.09 14.62
N GLU A 280 5.28 11.16 15.48
CA GLU A 280 4.78 10.06 16.28
C GLU A 280 3.26 9.91 16.11
N ILE A 281 2.80 8.66 16.04
CA ILE A 281 1.39 8.30 16.19
C ILE A 281 1.24 7.55 17.50
N SER A 282 0.36 8.03 18.37
CA SER A 282 0.08 7.40 19.65
C SER A 282 -1.42 7.37 19.95
N ILE A 283 -1.80 6.58 20.95
CA ILE A 283 -3.17 6.46 21.43
C ILE A 283 -3.18 6.80 22.92
N GLN A 284 -3.99 7.77 23.28
CA GLN A 284 -4.19 8.17 24.68
C GLN A 284 -5.65 8.55 24.93
N ASP A 285 -6.23 8.06 26.01
CA ASP A 285 -7.59 8.39 26.47
C ASP A 285 -8.67 8.23 25.39
N GLY A 286 -8.57 7.15 24.59
CA GLY A 286 -9.49 6.86 23.49
C GLY A 286 -9.38 7.80 22.28
N LYS A 287 -8.28 8.53 22.16
CA LYS A 287 -7.97 9.44 21.05
C LYS A 287 -6.71 8.99 20.32
N ILE A 288 -6.66 9.26 19.03
CA ILE A 288 -5.45 9.13 18.22
C ILE A 288 -4.74 10.47 18.27
N LEU A 289 -3.43 10.45 18.53
CA LEU A 289 -2.60 11.63 18.54
C LEU A 289 -1.55 11.54 17.43
N LEU A 290 -1.32 12.68 16.78
CA LEU A 290 -0.17 12.92 15.92
C LEU A 290 0.72 13.95 16.62
N ASN A 291 1.96 13.60 16.92
CA ASN A 291 2.88 14.48 17.64
C ASN A 291 2.30 15.01 18.96
N HIS A 292 1.68 14.13 19.76
CA HIS A 292 1.00 14.43 21.02
C HIS A 292 -0.26 15.31 20.91
N VAL A 293 -0.68 15.68 19.68
CA VAL A 293 -1.90 16.48 19.46
C VAL A 293 -3.03 15.59 18.94
N PRO A 294 -4.26 15.69 19.51
CA PRO A 294 -5.39 14.93 19.03
C PRO A 294 -5.65 15.14 17.53
N LEU A 295 -5.72 14.03 16.78
CA LEU A 295 -5.98 14.00 15.36
C LEU A 295 -7.37 13.46 15.08
N TYR A 296 -8.28 14.31 14.55
CA TYR A 296 -9.54 13.84 14.00
C TYR A 296 -9.34 13.43 12.54
N GLN A 297 -9.56 12.15 12.25
CA GLN A 297 -9.32 11.60 10.91
C GLN A 297 -10.55 11.77 10.02
N ARG A 298 -10.40 12.53 8.94
CA ARG A 298 -11.38 12.69 7.86
C ARG A 298 -10.84 11.95 6.65
N LEU A 299 -11.15 10.66 6.56
CA LEU A 299 -10.63 9.78 5.52
C LEU A 299 -11.66 9.56 4.40
N ILE A 300 -11.14 9.14 3.27
CA ILE A 300 -11.93 8.62 2.15
C ILE A 300 -11.33 7.29 1.69
N LEU A 301 -12.20 6.35 1.30
CA LEU A 301 -11.80 5.06 0.77
C LEU A 301 -11.35 5.20 -0.68
N ASP A 302 -10.19 4.68 -1.01
CA ASP A 302 -9.63 4.70 -2.35
C ASP A 302 -9.25 3.29 -2.81
N GLN A 303 -9.96 2.79 -3.82
CA GLN A 303 -9.70 1.47 -4.43
C GLN A 303 -8.40 1.47 -5.27
N GLY A 304 -7.93 2.64 -5.71
CA GLY A 304 -6.75 2.76 -6.57
C GLY A 304 -6.91 2.11 -7.94
N TYR A 305 -8.12 2.14 -8.52
CA TYR A 305 -8.41 1.63 -9.86
C TYR A 305 -8.54 2.75 -10.88
N TRP A 306 -8.11 2.46 -12.10
CA TRP A 306 -8.13 3.36 -13.24
C TRP A 306 -8.93 2.72 -14.38
N GLU A 307 -9.69 3.52 -15.16
CA GLU A 307 -10.58 2.97 -16.17
C GLU A 307 -9.84 2.17 -17.24
N GLU A 308 -8.70 2.66 -17.73
CA GLU A 308 -7.98 2.06 -18.85
C GLU A 308 -6.81 1.16 -18.44
N SER A 309 -6.34 1.31 -17.20
CA SER A 309 -5.14 0.62 -16.68
C SER A 309 -5.37 -0.20 -15.40
N ARG A 310 -6.58 -0.27 -14.91
CA ARG A 310 -7.02 -1.05 -13.74
C ARG A 310 -6.19 -0.71 -12.50
N LEU A 311 -5.46 -1.66 -11.91
CA LEU A 311 -4.65 -1.45 -10.72
C LEU A 311 -3.42 -0.55 -10.95
N THR A 312 -2.92 -0.51 -12.18
CA THR A 312 -1.71 0.25 -12.50
C THR A 312 -2.03 1.73 -12.74
N PRO A 313 -1.42 2.68 -12.04
CA PRO A 313 -1.58 4.09 -12.34
C PRO A 313 -1.10 4.40 -13.78
N PRO A 314 -1.83 5.24 -14.55
CA PRO A 314 -1.42 5.54 -15.92
C PRO A 314 -0.16 6.42 -15.99
N SER A 315 0.09 7.24 -14.97
CA SER A 315 1.30 8.07 -14.86
C SER A 315 1.51 8.56 -13.42
N GLU A 316 2.66 9.15 -13.13
CA GLU A 316 2.95 9.78 -11.85
C GLU A 316 2.10 11.04 -11.62
N GLU A 317 1.84 11.82 -12.66
CA GLU A 317 0.95 12.98 -12.61
C GLU A 317 -0.48 12.58 -12.24
N ALA A 318 -0.91 11.39 -12.66
CA ALA A 318 -2.22 10.85 -12.27
C ALA A 318 -2.29 10.54 -10.78
N LEU A 319 -1.22 9.99 -10.20
CA LEU A 319 -1.11 9.77 -8.74
C LEU A 319 -1.17 11.10 -7.98
N ILE A 320 -0.42 12.10 -8.42
CA ILE A 320 -0.42 13.44 -7.81
C ILE A 320 -1.81 14.07 -7.89
N LYS A 321 -2.46 13.98 -9.05
CA LYS A 321 -3.82 14.50 -9.25
C LYS A 321 -4.83 13.82 -8.32
N GLU A 322 -4.74 12.51 -8.10
CA GLU A 322 -5.64 11.78 -7.18
C GLU A 322 -5.50 12.29 -5.74
N ILE A 323 -4.27 12.50 -5.27
CA ILE A 323 -4.00 13.10 -3.97
C ILE A 323 -4.63 14.50 -3.88
N ASP A 324 -4.45 15.34 -4.91
CA ASP A 324 -5.00 16.70 -4.94
C ASP A 324 -6.54 16.71 -4.92
N LEU A 325 -7.19 15.77 -5.61
CA LEU A 325 -8.65 15.62 -5.61
C LEU A 325 -9.18 15.23 -4.22
N ILE A 326 -8.49 14.33 -3.52
CA ILE A 326 -8.84 13.92 -2.16
C ILE A 326 -8.72 15.11 -1.20
N MET A 327 -7.62 15.84 -1.24
CA MET A 327 -7.37 17.01 -0.40
C MET A 327 -8.35 18.17 -0.72
N ALA A 328 -8.67 18.38 -2.00
CA ALA A 328 -9.64 19.39 -2.42
C ALA A 328 -11.04 19.15 -1.86
N ALA A 329 -11.41 17.90 -1.59
CA ALA A 329 -12.67 17.53 -0.96
C ALA A 329 -12.66 17.65 0.58
N GLY A 330 -11.56 18.13 1.20
CA GLY A 330 -11.44 18.39 2.64
C GLY A 330 -11.09 17.15 3.48
N TYR A 331 -10.62 16.08 2.85
CA TYR A 331 -10.08 14.93 3.56
C TYR A 331 -8.61 15.17 3.93
N ASN A 332 -8.20 14.70 5.11
CA ASN A 332 -6.81 14.76 5.56
C ASN A 332 -6.09 13.42 5.41
N GLY A 333 -6.77 12.41 4.87
CA GLY A 333 -6.19 11.11 4.63
C GLY A 333 -7.10 10.18 3.82
N LEU A 334 -6.60 8.99 3.57
CA LEU A 334 -7.31 7.95 2.84
C LEU A 334 -7.06 6.56 3.45
N ARG A 335 -7.97 5.65 3.16
CA ARG A 335 -7.72 4.21 3.24
C ARG A 335 -7.41 3.72 1.83
N LYS A 336 -6.20 3.25 1.57
CA LYS A 336 -5.88 2.57 0.30
C LYS A 336 -6.40 1.14 0.42
N HIS A 337 -7.60 0.94 -0.12
CA HIS A 337 -8.44 -0.21 0.21
C HIS A 337 -8.01 -1.48 -0.51
N GLU A 338 -7.68 -2.50 0.27
CA GLU A 338 -7.28 -3.83 -0.18
C GLU A 338 -6.22 -3.83 -1.30
N LYS A 339 -5.34 -2.82 -1.28
CA LYS A 339 -4.29 -2.61 -2.28
C LYS A 339 -3.05 -1.99 -1.63
N THR A 340 -1.88 -2.55 -1.93
CA THR A 340 -0.60 -1.88 -1.67
C THR A 340 -0.24 -1.03 -2.87
N GLU A 341 -0.19 0.28 -2.68
CA GLU A 341 0.02 1.23 -3.78
C GLU A 341 1.50 1.30 -4.20
N ASP A 342 1.75 1.97 -5.32
CA ASP A 342 3.09 2.32 -5.79
C ASP A 342 3.79 3.24 -4.77
N GLU A 343 5.08 3.01 -4.49
CA GLU A 343 5.82 3.84 -3.50
C GLU A 343 5.90 5.31 -3.89
N ARG A 344 5.81 5.66 -5.18
CA ARG A 344 5.73 7.07 -5.64
C ARG A 344 4.44 7.75 -5.16
N PHE A 345 3.33 7.02 -5.06
CA PHE A 345 2.11 7.55 -4.45
C PHE A 345 2.33 7.88 -2.97
N LEU A 346 2.94 6.96 -2.23
CA LEU A 346 3.26 7.17 -0.82
C LEU A 346 4.25 8.34 -0.64
N TYR A 347 5.26 8.45 -1.51
CA TYR A 347 6.18 9.59 -1.54
C TYR A 347 5.44 10.92 -1.72
N TRP A 348 4.48 10.99 -2.63
CA TRP A 348 3.69 12.21 -2.83
C TRP A 348 2.73 12.47 -1.68
N CYS A 349 2.20 11.44 -1.02
CA CYS A 349 1.47 11.60 0.24
C CYS A 349 2.37 12.16 1.35
N ASP A 350 3.61 11.66 1.47
CA ASP A 350 4.61 12.19 2.41
C ASP A 350 4.91 13.67 2.16
N LYS A 351 5.07 14.05 0.89
CA LYS A 351 5.37 15.43 0.46
C LYS A 351 4.20 16.40 0.61
N LYS A 352 2.97 15.92 0.47
CA LYS A 352 1.76 16.75 0.50
C LYS A 352 1.02 16.70 1.84
N GLY A 353 1.40 15.80 2.74
CA GLY A 353 0.79 15.67 4.07
C GLY A 353 -0.53 14.90 4.07
N LEU A 354 -0.78 14.01 3.11
CA LEU A 354 -1.97 13.18 3.09
C LEU A 354 -1.74 11.90 3.90
N LEU A 355 -2.54 11.66 4.94
CA LEU A 355 -2.45 10.48 5.80
C LEU A 355 -2.92 9.22 5.06
N VAL A 356 -2.29 8.08 5.32
CA VAL A 356 -2.61 6.80 4.66
C VAL A 356 -2.81 5.68 5.67
N TRP A 357 -3.92 4.95 5.54
CA TRP A 357 -4.03 3.59 6.06
C TRP A 357 -3.58 2.62 4.98
N CYS A 358 -2.59 1.81 5.29
CA CYS A 358 -2.06 0.80 4.37
C CYS A 358 -2.72 -0.55 4.67
N GLU A 359 -3.41 -1.09 3.69
CA GLU A 359 -4.20 -2.31 3.83
C GLU A 359 -3.59 -3.49 3.08
N MET A 360 -3.75 -4.68 3.66
CA MET A 360 -3.46 -5.95 3.00
C MET A 360 -4.57 -6.27 1.99
N PRO A 361 -4.23 -6.68 0.76
CA PRO A 361 -5.20 -7.27 -0.14
C PRO A 361 -5.83 -8.53 0.45
N SER A 362 -7.16 -8.58 0.49
CA SER A 362 -7.89 -9.70 1.13
C SER A 362 -7.76 -11.02 0.38
N THR A 363 -7.85 -12.11 1.15
CA THR A 363 -8.24 -13.45 0.69
C THR A 363 -9.73 -13.64 0.92
N TYR A 364 -10.35 -14.69 0.35
CA TYR A 364 -11.80 -14.93 0.46
C TYR A 364 -12.14 -16.36 0.90
N ALA A 365 -11.15 -17.07 1.44
CA ALA A 365 -11.35 -18.38 2.08
C ALA A 365 -10.26 -18.59 3.13
N PHE A 366 -10.60 -19.32 4.21
CA PHE A 366 -9.67 -19.65 5.29
C PHE A 366 -9.23 -21.10 5.21
N HIS A 367 -7.97 -21.32 4.84
CA HIS A 367 -7.30 -22.62 4.78
C HIS A 367 -5.87 -22.51 5.32
N GLU A 368 -5.12 -23.60 5.34
CA GLU A 368 -3.69 -23.56 5.71
C GLU A 368 -2.90 -22.80 4.67
N GLU A 369 -3.19 -23.01 3.38
CA GLU A 369 -2.60 -22.29 2.26
C GLU A 369 -2.84 -20.78 2.33
N THR A 370 -3.98 -20.34 2.90
CA THR A 370 -4.23 -18.90 3.15
C THR A 370 -3.20 -18.34 4.11
N MET A 371 -2.93 -19.02 5.22
CA MET A 371 -1.95 -18.55 6.20
C MET A 371 -0.53 -18.54 5.62
N ASP A 372 -0.18 -19.59 4.87
CA ASP A 372 1.14 -19.74 4.24
C ASP A 372 1.41 -18.66 3.18
N GLY A 373 0.41 -18.29 2.39
CA GLY A 373 0.53 -17.24 1.39
C GLY A 373 0.38 -15.82 1.94
N TYR A 374 -0.51 -15.61 2.89
CA TYR A 374 -0.85 -14.28 3.44
C TYR A 374 0.27 -13.70 4.33
N THR A 375 0.79 -14.51 5.26
CA THR A 375 1.71 -14.04 6.31
C THR A 375 3.03 -13.48 5.74
N PRO A 376 3.74 -14.16 4.82
CA PRO A 376 4.96 -13.60 4.22
C PRO A 376 4.71 -12.29 3.48
N GLN A 377 3.66 -12.24 2.64
CA GLN A 377 3.32 -11.05 1.86
C GLN A 377 2.98 -9.85 2.74
N TRP A 378 2.21 -10.06 3.83
CA TRP A 378 1.93 -8.99 4.78
C TRP A 378 3.20 -8.40 5.38
N LEU A 379 4.14 -9.26 5.80
CA LEU A 379 5.40 -8.81 6.36
C LEU A 379 6.30 -8.11 5.34
N GLU A 380 6.27 -8.54 4.08
CA GLU A 380 6.96 -7.85 2.97
C GLU A 380 6.39 -6.44 2.76
N ILE A 381 5.06 -6.29 2.74
CA ILE A 381 4.37 -5.01 2.59
C ILE A 381 4.72 -4.07 3.75
N VAL A 382 4.67 -4.54 5.00
CA VAL A 382 5.02 -3.73 6.17
C VAL A 382 6.48 -3.30 6.12
N LYS A 383 7.40 -4.21 5.75
CA LYS A 383 8.83 -3.92 5.64
C LYS A 383 9.14 -2.91 4.53
N GLN A 384 8.51 -3.07 3.38
CA GLN A 384 8.69 -2.19 2.22
C GLN A 384 8.27 -0.75 2.55
N ASN A 385 7.11 -0.59 3.19
CA ASN A 385 6.46 0.71 3.37
C ASN A 385 6.73 1.37 4.74
N TYR A 386 7.57 0.75 5.58
CA TYR A 386 7.79 1.20 6.96
C TYR A 386 8.22 2.67 7.09
N ASN A 387 9.09 3.15 6.20
CA ASN A 387 9.71 4.47 6.35
C ASN A 387 8.79 5.65 5.98
N HIS A 388 7.65 5.39 5.30
CA HIS A 388 6.74 6.46 4.88
C HIS A 388 6.05 7.14 6.08
N PRO A 389 6.27 8.43 6.34
CA PRO A 389 5.60 9.13 7.44
C PRO A 389 4.10 9.27 7.24
N CYS A 390 3.58 9.30 6.01
CA CYS A 390 2.15 9.37 5.72
C CYS A 390 1.37 8.14 6.21
N ILE A 391 2.01 6.96 6.28
CA ILE A 391 1.35 5.75 6.80
C ILE A 391 1.21 5.88 8.31
N ILE A 392 -0.04 5.93 8.78
CA ILE A 392 -0.38 6.10 10.20
C ILE A 392 -1.07 4.88 10.80
N THR A 393 -1.52 3.93 9.99
CA THR A 393 -2.25 2.73 10.44
C THR A 393 -2.00 1.58 9.48
N TRP A 394 -1.85 0.37 10.02
CA TRP A 394 -1.80 -0.88 9.30
C TRP A 394 -3.14 -1.61 9.43
N THR A 395 -3.74 -2.03 8.31
CA THR A 395 -5.01 -2.78 8.30
C THR A 395 -4.78 -4.16 7.68
N ALA A 396 -4.89 -5.20 8.49
CA ALA A 396 -4.59 -6.56 8.06
C ALA A 396 -5.75 -7.22 7.33
N PHE A 397 -6.96 -7.20 7.88
CA PHE A 397 -8.15 -7.77 7.27
C PHE A 397 -9.25 -6.73 7.18
N ASN A 398 -10.16 -6.91 6.24
CA ASN A 398 -11.35 -6.08 6.05
C ASN A 398 -12.60 -6.97 6.05
N GLU A 399 -13.64 -6.56 6.78
CA GLU A 399 -14.98 -7.17 6.76
C GLU A 399 -15.03 -8.69 6.96
N SER A 400 -14.07 -9.23 7.69
CA SER A 400 -13.89 -10.67 7.91
C SER A 400 -13.60 -11.48 6.64
N TRP A 401 -13.22 -10.83 5.52
CA TRP A 401 -12.79 -11.54 4.31
C TRP A 401 -11.55 -12.39 4.61
N GLY A 402 -11.60 -13.67 4.22
CA GLY A 402 -10.55 -14.65 4.50
C GLY A 402 -10.50 -15.14 5.96
N VAL A 403 -11.34 -14.61 6.83
CA VAL A 403 -11.55 -15.04 8.24
C VAL A 403 -13.04 -14.97 8.60
N GLU A 404 -13.89 -15.45 7.73
CA GLU A 404 -15.35 -15.26 7.74
C GLU A 404 -16.08 -15.85 8.96
N GLN A 405 -15.42 -16.73 9.72
CA GLN A 405 -15.91 -17.33 10.96
C GLN A 405 -15.26 -16.70 12.22
N ILE A 406 -14.55 -15.59 12.08
CA ILE A 406 -13.77 -14.94 13.15
C ILE A 406 -14.60 -14.68 14.41
N PHE A 407 -15.91 -14.47 14.27
CA PHE A 407 -16.79 -14.23 15.43
C PHE A 407 -16.70 -15.35 16.46
N THR A 408 -16.60 -16.62 16.04
CA THR A 408 -16.61 -17.79 16.93
C THR A 408 -15.44 -18.75 16.75
N ASP A 409 -14.82 -18.80 15.58
CA ASP A 409 -13.74 -19.75 15.27
C ASP A 409 -12.42 -19.30 15.89
N LYS A 410 -11.93 -20.11 16.84
CA LYS A 410 -10.68 -19.86 17.56
C LYS A 410 -9.43 -19.89 16.68
N ARG A 411 -9.42 -20.68 15.60
CA ARG A 411 -8.27 -20.72 14.68
C ARG A 411 -8.14 -19.39 13.92
N GLN A 412 -9.26 -18.86 13.42
CA GLN A 412 -9.29 -17.58 12.71
C GLN A 412 -8.95 -16.42 13.66
N GLN A 413 -9.47 -16.46 14.90
CA GLN A 413 -9.10 -15.49 15.94
C GLN A 413 -7.60 -15.51 16.23
N GLN A 414 -7.01 -16.69 16.43
CA GLN A 414 -5.57 -16.83 16.69
C GLN A 414 -4.71 -16.43 15.49
N PHE A 415 -5.19 -16.63 14.27
CA PHE A 415 -4.47 -16.15 13.08
C PHE A 415 -4.41 -14.63 13.05
N THR A 416 -5.52 -13.93 13.29
CA THR A 416 -5.55 -12.47 13.33
C THR A 416 -4.70 -11.90 14.47
N GLU A 417 -4.68 -12.54 15.66
CA GLU A 417 -3.76 -12.19 16.75
C GLU A 417 -2.30 -12.39 16.37
N GLY A 418 -1.98 -13.49 15.69
CA GLY A 418 -0.63 -13.76 15.18
C GLY A 418 -0.15 -12.65 14.23
N ILE A 419 -0.98 -12.24 13.28
CA ILE A 419 -0.68 -11.12 12.37
C ILE A 419 -0.50 -9.81 13.15
N TYR A 420 -1.37 -9.51 14.12
CA TYR A 420 -1.22 -8.33 14.98
C TYR A 420 0.16 -8.31 15.68
N HIS A 421 0.49 -9.37 16.40
CA HIS A 421 1.73 -9.42 17.19
C HIS A 421 2.99 -9.37 16.31
N MET A 422 2.99 -10.01 15.14
CA MET A 422 4.10 -9.91 14.18
C MET A 422 4.24 -8.47 13.64
N THR A 423 3.14 -7.82 13.32
CA THR A 423 3.14 -6.42 12.87
C THR A 423 3.69 -5.51 13.96
N LYS A 424 3.20 -5.63 15.20
CA LYS A 424 3.68 -4.85 16.36
C LYS A 424 5.13 -5.13 16.73
N ALA A 425 5.61 -6.34 16.50
CA ALA A 425 7.03 -6.69 16.72
C ALA A 425 7.95 -5.98 15.70
N TYR A 426 7.45 -5.76 14.48
CA TYR A 426 8.18 -5.04 13.43
C TYR A 426 8.01 -3.52 13.52
N ASP A 427 6.78 -3.07 13.75
CA ASP A 427 6.38 -1.67 13.91
C ASP A 427 5.61 -1.45 15.22
N PRO A 428 6.30 -1.14 16.32
CA PRO A 428 5.62 -0.90 17.60
C PRO A 428 4.88 0.43 17.67
N MET A 429 5.16 1.38 16.77
CA MET A 429 4.63 2.74 16.83
C MET A 429 3.20 2.84 16.27
N ARG A 430 3.00 2.33 15.07
CA ARG A 430 1.72 2.51 14.38
C ARG A 430 0.63 1.63 14.95
N PRO A 431 -0.61 2.15 15.07
CA PRO A 431 -1.79 1.33 15.30
C PRO A 431 -1.98 0.24 14.25
N VAL A 432 -2.52 -0.89 14.70
CA VAL A 432 -2.87 -2.04 13.86
C VAL A 432 -4.33 -2.36 14.02
N ILE A 433 -5.06 -2.42 12.91
CA ILE A 433 -6.42 -2.91 12.81
C ILE A 433 -6.35 -4.32 12.25
N VAL A 434 -6.80 -5.31 13.01
CA VAL A 434 -6.73 -6.70 12.54
C VAL A 434 -7.88 -7.07 11.64
N ASN A 435 -9.06 -6.49 11.84
CA ASN A 435 -10.24 -6.72 11.02
C ASN A 435 -11.07 -5.45 10.98
N ASP A 436 -10.98 -4.69 9.90
CA ASP A 436 -11.68 -3.44 9.78
C ASP A 436 -13.18 -3.66 9.57
N GLY A 437 -14.00 -2.87 10.25
CA GLY A 437 -15.45 -2.84 10.10
C GLY A 437 -16.25 -3.53 11.19
N TRP A 438 -15.80 -4.66 11.73
CA TRP A 438 -16.49 -5.41 12.78
C TRP A 438 -15.68 -6.58 13.33
N GLU A 439 -16.23 -7.28 14.37
CA GLU A 439 -15.73 -8.55 14.91
C GLU A 439 -14.24 -8.53 15.25
N HIS A 440 -13.77 -7.38 15.83
CA HIS A 440 -12.37 -7.21 16.20
C HIS A 440 -11.89 -8.22 17.23
N THR A 441 -10.66 -8.69 17.09
CA THR A 441 -9.92 -9.38 18.15
C THR A 441 -9.09 -8.38 18.94
N VAL A 442 -7.81 -8.19 18.63
CA VAL A 442 -6.84 -7.37 19.39
C VAL A 442 -6.46 -6.06 18.69
N SER A 443 -7.35 -5.43 17.97
CA SER A 443 -7.09 -4.16 17.27
C SER A 443 -6.75 -3.01 18.23
N ASP A 444 -5.83 -2.12 17.81
CA ASP A 444 -5.52 -0.88 18.51
C ASP A 444 -6.63 0.18 18.34
N LEU A 445 -7.37 0.13 17.23
CA LEU A 445 -8.53 0.98 16.94
C LEU A 445 -9.78 0.12 16.83
N LEU A 446 -10.91 0.63 17.31
CA LEU A 446 -12.22 0.04 17.05
C LEU A 446 -12.84 0.74 15.84
N THR A 447 -12.95 0.02 14.74
CA THR A 447 -13.48 0.53 13.48
C THR A 447 -14.77 -0.15 13.11
N LEU A 448 -15.73 0.63 12.59
CA LEU A 448 -17.08 0.17 12.31
C LEU A 448 -17.51 0.61 10.91
N HIS A 449 -18.08 -0.32 10.12
CA HIS A 449 -18.72 -0.03 8.84
C HIS A 449 -20.21 0.10 9.02
N ASP A 450 -20.77 1.25 8.70
CA ASP A 450 -22.20 1.50 8.82
C ASP A 450 -22.71 2.37 7.67
N TYR A 451 -23.42 1.72 6.75
CA TYR A 451 -24.01 2.36 5.57
C TYR A 451 -25.46 2.84 5.81
N GLU A 452 -25.84 3.16 7.07
CA GLU A 452 -27.13 3.78 7.35
C GLU A 452 -27.30 5.09 6.59
N GLU A 453 -28.36 5.20 5.80
CA GLU A 453 -28.61 6.36 4.95
C GLU A 453 -29.32 7.52 5.66
N ASP A 454 -29.86 7.29 6.85
CA ASP A 454 -30.59 8.27 7.67
C ASP A 454 -29.78 8.69 8.88
N GLY A 455 -29.35 9.96 8.92
CA GLY A 455 -28.56 10.50 10.01
C GLY A 455 -29.25 10.46 11.39
N ALA A 456 -30.59 10.51 11.45
CA ALA A 456 -31.32 10.39 12.71
C ALA A 456 -31.30 8.94 13.24
N ARG A 457 -31.45 7.96 12.36
CA ARG A 457 -31.29 6.55 12.71
C ARG A 457 -29.86 6.22 13.13
N PHE A 458 -28.88 6.79 12.42
CA PHE A 458 -27.49 6.68 12.82
C PHE A 458 -27.27 7.22 14.24
N THR A 459 -27.72 8.44 14.51
CA THR A 459 -27.62 9.05 15.85
C THR A 459 -28.29 8.21 16.93
N GLU A 460 -29.47 7.65 16.65
CA GLU A 460 -30.17 6.77 17.60
C GLU A 460 -29.38 5.50 17.91
N ARG A 461 -28.81 4.86 16.88
CA ARG A 461 -27.99 3.64 16.99
C ARG A 461 -26.75 3.85 17.84
N TYR A 462 -26.07 4.98 17.64
CA TYR A 462 -24.80 5.30 18.32
C TYR A 462 -24.96 6.12 19.61
N ARG A 463 -26.19 6.40 20.04
CA ARG A 463 -26.46 7.13 21.29
C ARG A 463 -25.93 6.42 22.53
N ASP A 464 -26.07 5.10 22.60
CA ASP A 464 -25.54 4.29 23.68
C ASP A 464 -24.23 3.60 23.25
N LYS A 465 -23.12 4.27 23.54
CA LYS A 465 -21.78 3.73 23.30
C LYS A 465 -21.62 2.32 23.86
N GLU A 466 -22.06 2.10 25.11
CA GLU A 466 -21.89 0.83 25.82
C GLU A 466 -22.70 -0.32 25.19
N ALA A 467 -23.76 0.00 24.47
CA ALA A 467 -24.50 -1.04 23.73
C ALA A 467 -23.68 -1.57 22.54
N ILE A 468 -22.96 -0.70 21.85
CA ILE A 468 -22.11 -1.04 20.69
C ILE A 468 -20.80 -1.70 21.16
N VAL A 469 -20.00 -0.96 21.95
CA VAL A 469 -18.66 -1.44 22.34
C VAL A 469 -18.69 -2.62 23.31
N GLY A 470 -19.78 -2.78 24.05
CA GLY A 470 -20.02 -3.91 24.94
C GLY A 470 -20.66 -5.14 24.27
N ASN A 471 -20.81 -5.14 22.95
CA ASN A 471 -21.46 -6.23 22.18
C ASN A 471 -22.89 -6.59 22.68
N LYS A 472 -23.62 -5.63 23.24
CA LYS A 472 -24.99 -5.89 23.72
C LYS A 472 -26.00 -5.98 22.57
N ILE A 473 -25.73 -5.24 21.48
CA ILE A 473 -26.53 -5.25 20.26
C ILE A 473 -25.61 -5.35 19.03
N PRO A 474 -26.07 -5.99 17.94
CA PRO A 474 -25.41 -5.83 16.64
C PRO A 474 -25.68 -4.42 16.12
N PHE A 475 -24.67 -3.79 15.51
CA PHE A 475 -24.78 -2.43 14.97
C PHE A 475 -25.03 -2.39 13.46
N ASN A 476 -24.63 -3.46 12.74
CA ASN A 476 -24.82 -3.59 11.29
C ASN A 476 -25.31 -5.01 10.98
N GLY A 477 -26.61 -5.17 10.68
CA GLY A 477 -27.22 -6.48 10.47
C GLY A 477 -27.02 -7.40 11.68
N ALA A 478 -26.24 -8.47 11.52
CA ALA A 478 -25.87 -9.40 12.59
C ALA A 478 -24.45 -9.19 13.13
N LYS A 479 -23.77 -8.10 12.71
CA LYS A 479 -22.37 -7.84 13.06
C LYS A 479 -22.22 -7.12 14.38
N TYR A 480 -21.27 -7.58 15.19
CA TYR A 480 -20.89 -7.03 16.48
C TYR A 480 -19.52 -6.32 16.38
N ALA A 481 -19.25 -5.39 17.29
CA ALA A 481 -17.97 -4.68 17.33
C ALA A 481 -16.79 -5.63 17.58
N PHE A 482 -16.94 -6.61 18.45
CA PHE A 482 -15.88 -7.55 18.80
C PHE A 482 -16.28 -9.01 18.51
N ALA A 483 -15.30 -9.83 18.16
CA ALA A 483 -15.43 -11.27 18.11
C ALA A 483 -15.74 -11.82 19.51
N LYS A 484 -16.38 -13.00 19.58
CA LYS A 484 -16.75 -13.62 20.85
C LYS A 484 -15.52 -13.96 21.70
N GLY A 485 -15.49 -13.41 22.90
CA GLY A 485 -14.35 -13.56 23.82
C GLY A 485 -13.40 -12.36 23.86
N TYR A 486 -13.66 -11.35 23.06
CA TYR A 486 -12.94 -10.06 23.08
C TYR A 486 -13.86 -8.94 23.57
N ALA A 487 -13.25 -7.86 24.02
CA ALA A 487 -13.97 -6.75 24.62
C ALA A 487 -13.25 -5.41 24.38
N TYR A 488 -14.02 -4.35 24.48
CA TYR A 488 -13.51 -2.98 24.44
C TYR A 488 -12.52 -2.72 25.59
N ARG A 489 -11.41 -2.08 25.26
CA ARG A 489 -10.32 -1.73 26.20
C ARG A 489 -9.96 -0.24 26.16
N GLY A 490 -10.88 0.60 25.69
CA GLY A 490 -10.64 2.03 25.55
C GLY A 490 -10.08 2.46 24.19
N GLN A 491 -10.15 1.61 23.18
CA GLN A 491 -9.69 1.95 21.83
C GLN A 491 -10.41 3.19 21.28
N PRO A 492 -9.73 4.06 20.51
CA PRO A 492 -10.40 5.07 19.68
C PRO A 492 -11.43 4.42 18.75
N VAL A 493 -12.61 5.05 18.59
CA VAL A 493 -13.70 4.55 17.75
C VAL A 493 -13.78 5.36 16.47
N LEU A 494 -13.80 4.71 15.31
CA LEU A 494 -13.97 5.35 14.01
C LEU A 494 -15.06 4.66 13.20
N ILE A 495 -15.76 5.45 12.37
CA ILE A 495 -16.64 4.92 11.33
C ILE A 495 -15.79 4.82 10.05
N SER A 496 -15.20 3.66 9.83
CA SER A 496 -14.19 3.45 8.78
C SER A 496 -14.77 3.15 7.39
N GLU A 497 -16.09 2.96 7.29
CA GLU A 497 -16.84 3.03 6.03
C GLU A 497 -18.26 3.53 6.28
N TYR A 498 -18.70 4.49 5.45
CA TYR A 498 -20.06 4.98 5.43
C TYR A 498 -20.40 5.67 4.09
N GLY A 499 -21.66 5.92 3.87
CA GLY A 499 -22.16 6.70 2.75
C GLY A 499 -22.38 5.88 1.50
N GLY A 500 -21.42 5.81 0.62
CA GLY A 500 -21.50 5.02 -0.62
C GLY A 500 -22.67 5.43 -1.53
N ILE A 501 -22.93 6.74 -1.67
CA ILE A 501 -24.12 7.28 -2.36
C ILE A 501 -23.92 7.22 -3.87
N ALA A 502 -24.87 6.59 -4.58
CA ALA A 502 -24.88 6.51 -6.04
C ALA A 502 -26.04 7.30 -6.67
N PHE A 503 -25.83 7.75 -7.92
CA PHE A 503 -26.87 8.35 -8.75
C PHE A 503 -27.61 7.30 -9.59
N THR A 504 -28.92 7.52 -9.83
CA THR A 504 -29.80 6.57 -10.54
C THR A 504 -29.57 6.49 -12.06
N GLU A 505 -28.90 7.46 -12.65
CA GLU A 505 -28.76 7.59 -14.11
C GLU A 505 -27.75 6.64 -14.76
N LYS A 506 -27.04 5.82 -13.97
CA LYS A 506 -25.98 4.94 -14.46
C LYS A 506 -26.25 3.48 -14.10
N GLU A 507 -25.86 2.57 -14.99
CA GLU A 507 -25.78 1.15 -14.66
C GLU A 507 -24.70 0.94 -13.59
N GLY A 508 -25.08 0.28 -12.48
CA GLY A 508 -24.22 0.03 -11.35
C GLY A 508 -24.96 0.13 -10.02
N TRP A 509 -24.20 0.11 -8.94
CA TRP A 509 -24.77 0.12 -7.60
C TRP A 509 -24.03 1.04 -6.63
N GLY A 510 -24.70 1.35 -5.52
CA GLY A 510 -24.18 2.01 -4.34
C GLY A 510 -25.03 1.64 -3.14
N TYR A 511 -24.66 2.13 -1.97
CA TYR A 511 -25.34 1.79 -0.72
C TYR A 511 -26.61 2.64 -0.51
N GLY A 512 -27.65 2.00 0.04
CA GLY A 512 -28.93 2.63 0.30
C GLY A 512 -29.67 3.04 -0.98
N ARG A 513 -30.59 4.00 -0.86
CA ARG A 513 -31.38 4.48 -1.99
C ARG A 513 -30.50 5.38 -2.88
N GLN A 514 -30.49 5.11 -4.19
CA GLN A 514 -29.86 5.98 -5.16
C GLN A 514 -30.57 7.35 -5.23
N VAL A 515 -29.80 8.39 -5.55
CA VAL A 515 -30.28 9.77 -5.64
C VAL A 515 -30.38 10.23 -7.11
N ASN A 516 -31.23 11.22 -7.39
CA ASN A 516 -31.44 11.71 -8.76
C ASN A 516 -30.72 13.04 -9.03
N LYS A 517 -30.40 13.79 -7.98
CA LYS A 517 -29.86 15.17 -8.09
C LYS A 517 -28.75 15.40 -7.08
N GLU A 518 -27.89 16.36 -7.40
CA GLU A 518 -26.81 16.79 -6.51
C GLU A 518 -27.31 17.25 -5.14
N GLU A 519 -28.44 17.96 -5.09
CA GLU A 519 -29.01 18.43 -3.82
C GLU A 519 -29.38 17.28 -2.89
N GLU A 520 -29.97 16.20 -3.44
CA GLU A 520 -30.31 14.98 -2.66
C GLU A 520 -29.04 14.28 -2.16
N PHE A 521 -28.00 14.23 -3.01
CA PHE A 521 -26.70 13.68 -2.62
C PHE A 521 -26.12 14.46 -1.44
N LEU A 522 -26.00 15.78 -1.59
CA LEU A 522 -25.40 16.67 -0.58
C LEU A 522 -26.19 16.66 0.72
N GLU A 523 -27.52 16.66 0.66
CA GLU A 523 -28.37 16.59 1.83
C GLU A 523 -28.14 15.28 2.61
N ARG A 524 -28.12 14.14 1.93
CA ARG A 524 -27.85 12.83 2.54
C ARG A 524 -26.44 12.77 3.10
N PHE A 525 -25.44 13.17 2.30
CA PHE A 525 -24.03 13.22 2.71
C PHE A 525 -23.85 14.05 3.99
N GLN A 526 -24.42 15.26 4.00
CA GLN A 526 -24.34 16.16 5.16
C GLN A 526 -24.99 15.55 6.39
N LYS A 527 -26.23 15.04 6.28
CA LYS A 527 -26.96 14.48 7.43
C LYS A 527 -26.21 13.32 8.10
N ILE A 528 -25.62 12.42 7.30
CA ILE A 528 -24.87 11.29 7.85
C ILE A 528 -23.54 11.76 8.43
N THR A 529 -22.77 12.57 7.70
CA THR A 529 -21.48 13.09 8.17
C THR A 529 -21.63 13.91 9.46
N ASP A 530 -22.65 14.76 9.53
CA ASP A 530 -22.96 15.52 10.75
C ASP A 530 -23.34 14.62 11.93
N ALA A 531 -24.08 13.54 11.68
CA ALA A 531 -24.45 12.56 12.74
C ALA A 531 -23.19 11.87 13.29
N ILE A 532 -22.26 11.45 12.42
CA ILE A 532 -20.99 10.85 12.82
C ILE A 532 -20.18 11.86 13.65
N LYS A 533 -19.98 13.09 13.15
CA LYS A 533 -19.19 14.15 13.82
C LYS A 533 -19.77 14.59 15.17
N LYS A 534 -21.09 14.50 15.35
CA LYS A 534 -21.78 14.80 16.61
C LYS A 534 -21.75 13.67 17.64
N THR A 535 -21.22 12.50 17.25
CA THR A 535 -21.04 11.37 18.17
C THR A 535 -19.74 11.53 18.94
N ASP A 536 -19.78 12.04 20.16
CA ASP A 536 -18.63 12.54 20.94
C ASP A 536 -17.45 11.56 21.09
N TYR A 537 -17.72 10.26 21.05
CA TYR A 537 -16.69 9.24 21.20
C TYR A 537 -16.11 8.73 19.87
N VAL A 538 -16.62 9.21 18.73
CA VAL A 538 -16.09 8.90 17.39
C VAL A 538 -15.01 9.90 17.02
N VAL A 539 -13.81 9.42 16.76
CA VAL A 539 -12.61 10.25 16.53
C VAL A 539 -12.20 10.33 15.06
N GLY A 540 -13.03 9.87 14.16
CA GLY A 540 -12.79 9.96 12.73
C GLY A 540 -13.79 9.15 11.91
N PHE A 541 -13.75 9.40 10.60
CA PHE A 541 -14.60 8.74 9.63
C PHE A 541 -13.86 8.47 8.31
N CYS A 542 -14.39 7.55 7.51
CA CYS A 542 -13.94 7.29 6.14
C CYS A 542 -15.15 7.13 5.21
N TYR A 543 -15.29 8.04 4.26
CA TYR A 543 -16.37 8.01 3.26
C TYR A 543 -16.05 7.03 2.13
N THR A 544 -17.02 6.27 1.68
CA THR A 544 -16.96 5.37 0.52
C THR A 544 -17.60 6.04 -0.68
N GLN A 545 -16.89 6.49 -1.77
CA GLN A 545 -15.46 6.37 -1.98
C GLN A 545 -14.94 7.52 -2.88
N VAL A 546 -13.64 7.53 -3.26
CA VAL A 546 -13.04 8.56 -4.11
C VAL A 546 -13.66 8.53 -5.50
N THR A 547 -13.54 7.42 -6.22
CA THR A 547 -13.97 7.30 -7.62
C THR A 547 -14.95 6.16 -7.82
N ASP A 548 -15.79 6.25 -8.84
CA ASP A 548 -16.50 5.09 -9.38
C ASP A 548 -15.47 4.05 -9.86
N VAL A 549 -15.74 2.77 -9.60
CA VAL A 549 -14.93 1.65 -10.08
C VAL A 549 -15.84 0.60 -10.72
N GLN A 550 -15.74 0.46 -12.04
CA GLN A 550 -16.51 -0.50 -12.84
C GLN A 550 -18.03 -0.45 -12.50
N GLN A 551 -18.60 -1.51 -11.90
CA GLN A 551 -20.02 -1.56 -11.51
C GLN A 551 -20.34 -0.82 -10.20
N GLU A 552 -19.37 -0.43 -9.40
CA GLU A 552 -19.55 0.33 -8.16
C GLU A 552 -19.47 1.82 -8.45
N ILE A 553 -20.64 2.50 -8.44
CA ILE A 553 -20.79 3.89 -8.93
C ILE A 553 -21.07 4.89 -7.81
N ASN A 554 -20.44 4.72 -6.66
CA ASN A 554 -20.65 5.50 -5.44
C ASN A 554 -19.50 6.46 -5.10
N GLY A 555 -18.59 6.70 -6.05
CA GLY A 555 -17.52 7.67 -5.90
C GLY A 555 -18.01 9.14 -5.85
N LEU A 556 -17.21 10.02 -5.23
CA LEU A 556 -17.37 11.48 -5.37
C LEU A 556 -17.00 11.96 -6.78
N TYR A 557 -16.11 11.23 -7.40
CA TYR A 557 -15.65 11.45 -8.77
C TYR A 557 -16.04 10.28 -9.66
N THR A 558 -16.17 10.54 -10.96
CA THR A 558 -16.34 9.47 -11.95
C THR A 558 -15.06 8.63 -12.06
N LYS A 559 -15.13 7.49 -12.76
CA LYS A 559 -13.97 6.67 -13.11
C LYS A 559 -12.84 7.42 -13.83
N ASN A 560 -13.18 8.56 -14.46
CA ASN A 560 -12.22 9.46 -15.12
C ASN A 560 -11.77 10.63 -14.23
N ARG A 561 -12.07 10.61 -12.93
CA ARG A 561 -11.72 11.65 -11.95
C ARG A 561 -12.38 13.01 -12.25
N GLU A 562 -13.58 12.99 -12.80
CA GLU A 562 -14.44 14.17 -12.97
C GLU A 562 -15.40 14.28 -11.78
N PRO A 563 -15.59 15.47 -11.19
CA PRO A 563 -16.51 15.64 -10.07
C PRO A 563 -17.94 15.25 -10.43
N LYS A 564 -18.60 14.50 -9.57
CA LYS A 564 -20.04 14.17 -9.69
C LYS A 564 -20.92 15.15 -8.92
N VAL A 565 -20.31 15.89 -8.00
CA VAL A 565 -20.93 16.89 -7.12
C VAL A 565 -20.00 18.08 -6.95
N THR A 566 -20.52 19.20 -6.47
CA THR A 566 -19.71 20.39 -6.14
C THR A 566 -18.77 20.09 -4.97
N ILE A 567 -17.48 19.94 -5.25
CA ILE A 567 -16.46 19.49 -4.29
C ILE A 567 -16.28 20.48 -3.13
N GLU A 568 -16.41 21.78 -3.37
CA GLU A 568 -16.34 22.81 -2.34
C GLU A 568 -17.43 22.65 -1.27
N LYS A 569 -18.61 22.14 -1.65
CA LYS A 569 -19.68 21.82 -0.69
C LYS A 569 -19.34 20.60 0.15
N ILE A 570 -18.72 19.56 -0.45
CA ILE A 570 -18.20 18.39 0.28
C ILE A 570 -17.13 18.83 1.28
N LYS A 571 -16.15 19.62 0.82
CA LYS A 571 -15.11 20.17 1.69
C LYS A 571 -15.69 20.90 2.90
N LYS A 572 -16.65 21.79 2.66
CA LYS A 572 -17.31 22.53 3.73
C LYS A 572 -18.00 21.64 4.76
N ILE A 573 -18.63 20.54 4.30
CA ILE A 573 -19.28 19.57 5.21
C ILE A 573 -18.22 18.80 6.01
N ASN A 574 -17.13 18.41 5.40
CA ASN A 574 -16.06 17.67 6.06
C ASN A 574 -15.32 18.49 7.12
N GLU A 575 -15.06 19.78 6.85
CA GLU A 575 -14.26 20.67 7.70
C GLU A 575 -15.06 21.37 8.79
N ASN A 576 -16.37 21.62 8.62
CA ASN A 576 -17.23 22.25 9.63
C ASN A 576 -17.68 21.26 10.71
#